data_aa0b48d0144c97c11c2d42d2d7e12e47
#
_entry.id   aa0b48d0144c97c11c2d42d2d7e12e47
#
_cell.length_a   1.000
_cell.length_b   1.000
_cell.length_c   1.000
_cell.angle_alpha   90.00
_cell.angle_beta   90.00
_cell.angle_gamma   90.00
#
_symmetry.space_group_name_H-M   'P 1'
#
loop_
_entity.id
_entity.type
_entity.pdbx_description
1 polymer ?
#
loop_
_entity_poly.entity_id
_entity_poly.type
_entity_poly.pdbx_seq_one_letter_code
_entity_poly.pdbx_strand_id
1 'polypeptide(L)'
;MESNLLLEQYSWYKKQQLAKAPFECLLNADIEPNPHQVNAFCAAIQALKTGGIILADEVGLGKTIEAGLVLNYVLDNGAKKVLISLPATLRKQWEVELLEKFGRQAVILDRYTVEHDLANVRTHLGNADEVSIVIASYDYSSKLIKRFPHVKWDFLIIDEAHNLRNVFHGTKRAKNLYDLTHGIPKILLTATPLQNSLTDLHGLVSFIDPRIFGSEKVFNRRFVDGCDYEKLKQELLPVLYRTLRRDVGKYMAFSKRTCITVDFHLSAEEKELYDVTNDFLRRDPLYSIPNANRGLIILVIRKLLASSSFALIETFEVLEKRLEKLYEGTKSAYAQEGFDLFWGFVEDEIDEEGFNEYDDEETAEKKQAIQAELKIVRHILEMARAIKTNAKIAALRKALKSAFDHQISEGLNQKAVVFTESKRTQKYIAAELRRSGYSEEDILLFNGDFDDAMTKEIFRTWQVKNFGKTNYGRSVEYKH
;
A
#
# COMPACT_ATOMS: atom_id res chain seq x y z
N MET A 1 -21.83 21.82 -24.60
CA MET A 1 -20.44 22.33 -24.66
C MET A 1 -19.41 21.23 -24.59
N GLU A 2 -19.70 20.15 -23.87
CA GLU A 2 -18.77 18.98 -23.67
C GLU A 2 -18.58 18.12 -24.92
N SER A 3 -19.61 17.95 -25.76
CA SER A 3 -19.50 17.21 -27.01
C SER A 3 -18.55 17.85 -28.05
N ASN A 4 -18.33 19.15 -27.96
CA ASN A 4 -17.39 19.84 -28.85
C ASN A 4 -15.93 19.57 -28.48
N LEU A 5 -15.59 19.37 -27.18
CA LEU A 5 -14.23 19.11 -26.75
C LEU A 5 -13.75 17.72 -27.16
N LEU A 6 -14.63 16.73 -27.06
CA LEU A 6 -14.37 15.36 -27.56
C LEU A 6 -14.21 15.34 -29.09
N LEU A 7 -15.04 16.11 -29.81
CA LEU A 7 -14.94 16.25 -31.26
C LEU A 7 -13.66 16.99 -31.70
N GLU A 8 -13.24 18.01 -30.96
CA GLU A 8 -11.98 18.71 -31.22
C GLU A 8 -10.76 17.83 -30.92
N GLN A 9 -10.76 17.06 -29.82
CA GLN A 9 -9.73 16.08 -29.52
C GLN A 9 -9.70 14.94 -30.55
N TYR A 10 -10.87 14.46 -30.97
CA TYR A 10 -11.00 13.47 -32.05
C TYR A 10 -10.48 14.00 -33.39
N SER A 11 -10.80 15.26 -33.72
CA SER A 11 -10.31 15.93 -34.91
C SER A 11 -8.81 16.15 -34.91
N TRP A 12 -8.25 16.54 -33.76
CA TRP A 12 -6.81 16.68 -33.56
C TRP A 12 -6.09 15.33 -33.68
N TYR A 13 -6.66 14.28 -33.10
CA TYR A 13 -6.13 12.92 -33.14
C TYR A 13 -6.14 12.33 -34.57
N LYS A 14 -7.21 12.57 -35.30
CA LYS A 14 -7.34 12.19 -36.72
C LYS A 14 -6.31 12.88 -37.60
N LYS A 15 -5.94 14.13 -37.29
CA LYS A 15 -4.87 14.86 -37.95
C LYS A 15 -3.45 14.33 -37.67
N GLN A 16 -3.26 13.65 -36.55
CA GLN A 16 -1.96 13.10 -36.12
C GLN A 16 -1.65 11.71 -36.72
N GLN A 17 -2.50 11.14 -37.56
CA GLN A 17 -2.34 9.79 -38.16
C GLN A 17 -2.01 8.69 -37.12
N LEU A 18 -2.58 8.77 -35.95
CA LEU A 18 -2.45 7.69 -34.97
C LEU A 18 -3.24 6.48 -35.42
N ALA A 19 -2.67 5.30 -35.23
CA ALA A 19 -3.14 4.02 -35.73
C ALA A 19 -4.66 3.82 -35.64
N LYS A 20 -5.22 3.07 -36.57
CA LYS A 20 -6.63 2.69 -36.58
C LYS A 20 -7.06 2.32 -35.16
N ALA A 21 -8.08 3.02 -34.69
CA ALA A 21 -8.91 2.67 -33.55
C ALA A 21 -8.41 2.84 -32.08
N PRO A 22 -7.63 3.86 -31.68
CA PRO A 22 -7.47 4.09 -30.25
C PRO A 22 -8.78 4.47 -29.55
N PHE A 23 -9.79 4.94 -30.30
CA PHE A 23 -11.09 5.36 -29.75
C PHE A 23 -12.13 4.23 -29.65
N GLU A 24 -11.99 3.13 -30.39
CA GLU A 24 -12.89 1.98 -30.24
C GLU A 24 -12.77 1.37 -28.84
N CYS A 25 -11.56 1.29 -28.29
CA CYS A 25 -11.37 0.82 -26.92
C CYS A 25 -11.97 1.75 -25.85
N LEU A 26 -12.10 3.05 -26.11
CA LEU A 26 -12.83 3.99 -25.25
C LEU A 26 -14.34 3.78 -25.31
N LEU A 27 -14.87 3.41 -26.48
CA LEU A 27 -16.31 3.15 -26.68
C LEU A 27 -16.72 1.78 -26.13
N ASN A 28 -15.79 0.83 -26.06
CA ASN A 28 -16.04 -0.53 -25.56
C ASN A 28 -15.94 -0.63 -24.02
N ALA A 29 -15.58 0.43 -23.33
CA ALA A 29 -15.57 0.48 -21.88
C ALA A 29 -16.93 0.99 -21.37
N ASP A 30 -17.44 0.37 -20.30
CA ASP A 30 -18.71 0.79 -19.65
C ASP A 30 -18.45 1.98 -18.71
N ILE A 31 -17.77 2.99 -19.24
CA ILE A 31 -17.40 4.23 -18.54
C ILE A 31 -17.40 5.42 -19.48
N GLU A 32 -17.69 6.59 -18.96
CA GLU A 32 -17.46 7.86 -19.63
C GLU A 32 -16.13 8.47 -19.12
N PRO A 33 -15.01 8.34 -19.88
CA PRO A 33 -13.73 8.85 -19.41
C PRO A 33 -13.70 10.38 -19.42
N ASN A 34 -13.16 10.96 -18.36
CA ASN A 34 -12.94 12.40 -18.28
C ASN A 34 -11.82 12.85 -19.24
N PRO A 35 -11.80 14.14 -19.65
CA PRO A 35 -10.80 14.66 -20.60
C PRO A 35 -9.35 14.39 -20.22
N HIS A 36 -9.00 14.50 -18.93
CA HIS A 36 -7.65 14.21 -18.45
C HIS A 36 -7.28 12.73 -18.61
N GLN A 37 -8.23 11.81 -18.39
CA GLN A 37 -8.02 10.37 -18.55
C GLN A 37 -7.79 10.00 -20.03
N VAL A 38 -8.51 10.65 -20.94
CA VAL A 38 -8.27 10.52 -22.39
C VAL A 38 -6.86 11.03 -22.76
N ASN A 39 -6.45 12.16 -22.21
CA ASN A 39 -5.12 12.71 -22.45
C ASN A 39 -4.01 11.79 -21.91
N ALA A 40 -4.19 11.26 -20.68
CA ALA A 40 -3.28 10.28 -20.08
C ALA A 40 -3.17 9.00 -20.93
N PHE A 41 -4.30 8.49 -21.39
CA PHE A 41 -4.38 7.37 -22.33
C PHE A 41 -3.63 7.65 -23.64
N CYS A 42 -3.83 8.81 -24.27
CA CYS A 42 -3.11 9.19 -25.48
C CYS A 42 -1.60 9.26 -25.25
N ALA A 43 -1.17 9.87 -24.14
CA ALA A 43 0.23 9.94 -23.78
C ALA A 43 0.82 8.52 -23.57
N ALA A 44 0.08 7.65 -22.88
CA ALA A 44 0.50 6.28 -22.63
C ALA A 44 0.71 5.48 -23.94
N ILE A 45 -0.26 5.52 -24.86
CA ILE A 45 -0.14 4.81 -26.15
C ILE A 45 1.09 5.26 -26.94
N GLN A 46 1.41 6.54 -26.94
CA GLN A 46 2.60 7.06 -27.61
C GLN A 46 3.88 6.53 -26.95
N ALA A 47 3.92 6.55 -25.63
CA ALA A 47 5.06 6.14 -24.83
C ALA A 47 5.31 4.61 -24.85
N LEU A 48 4.29 3.78 -25.09
CA LEU A 48 4.47 2.33 -25.21
C LEU A 48 5.48 1.94 -26.31
N LYS A 49 5.62 2.75 -27.35
CA LYS A 49 6.60 2.53 -28.42
C LYS A 49 8.05 2.64 -27.94
N THR A 50 8.27 3.34 -26.82
CA THR A 50 9.58 3.57 -26.22
C THR A 50 9.78 2.87 -24.88
N GLY A 51 8.89 1.93 -24.53
CA GLY A 51 9.00 1.11 -23.34
C GLY A 51 7.90 1.34 -22.29
N GLY A 52 7.28 2.52 -22.27
CA GLY A 52 6.16 2.80 -21.37
C GLY A 52 6.15 4.19 -20.76
N ILE A 53 5.32 4.38 -19.71
CA ILE A 53 5.07 5.68 -19.08
C ILE A 53 4.76 5.52 -17.59
N ILE A 54 5.03 6.57 -16.84
CA ILE A 54 4.56 6.77 -15.47
C ILE A 54 3.32 7.67 -15.51
N LEU A 55 2.16 7.14 -15.13
CA LEU A 55 0.94 7.92 -14.93
C LEU A 55 0.90 8.38 -13.48
N ALA A 56 1.09 9.68 -13.29
CA ALA A 56 1.34 10.29 -11.99
C ALA A 56 0.22 11.27 -11.55
N ASP A 57 -1.00 11.04 -12.02
CA ASP A 57 -2.17 11.84 -11.68
C ASP A 57 -2.45 11.83 -10.18
N GLU A 58 -2.95 12.94 -9.65
CA GLU A 58 -3.30 13.05 -8.23
C GLU A 58 -4.34 11.99 -7.81
N VAL A 59 -4.33 11.66 -6.52
CA VAL A 59 -5.29 10.71 -5.93
C VAL A 59 -6.73 11.12 -6.25
N GLY A 60 -7.54 10.16 -6.70
CA GLY A 60 -8.96 10.39 -7.01
C GLY A 60 -9.23 10.93 -8.42
N LEU A 61 -8.23 11.02 -9.29
CA LEU A 61 -8.42 11.37 -10.71
C LEU A 61 -8.67 10.14 -11.61
N GLY A 62 -8.58 8.92 -11.04
CA GLY A 62 -8.96 7.69 -11.73
C GLY A 62 -7.85 7.03 -12.51
N LYS A 63 -6.63 6.96 -11.97
CA LYS A 63 -5.49 6.22 -12.57
C LYS A 63 -5.82 4.78 -12.99
N THR A 64 -6.64 4.07 -12.22
CA THR A 64 -7.12 2.73 -12.57
C THR A 64 -7.93 2.74 -13.87
N ILE A 65 -8.70 3.81 -14.11
CA ILE A 65 -9.45 4.00 -15.37
C ILE A 65 -8.47 4.21 -16.52
N GLU A 66 -7.50 5.10 -16.35
CA GLU A 66 -6.46 5.35 -17.36
C GLU A 66 -5.73 4.05 -17.73
N ALA A 67 -5.34 3.27 -16.73
CA ALA A 67 -4.68 1.99 -16.93
C ALA A 67 -5.59 0.94 -17.61
N GLY A 68 -6.86 0.89 -17.25
CA GLY A 68 -7.84 0.00 -17.88
C GLY A 68 -8.09 0.34 -19.35
N LEU A 69 -8.12 1.63 -19.70
CA LEU A 69 -8.19 2.09 -21.09
C LEU A 69 -6.97 1.64 -21.91
N VAL A 70 -5.77 1.81 -21.32
CA VAL A 70 -4.51 1.33 -21.96
C VAL A 70 -4.51 -0.21 -22.07
N LEU A 71 -4.99 -0.91 -21.05
CA LEU A 71 -5.13 -2.37 -21.08
C LEU A 71 -6.03 -2.82 -22.23
N ASN A 72 -7.22 -2.22 -22.38
CA ASN A 72 -8.11 -2.55 -23.49
C ASN A 72 -7.41 -2.31 -24.83
N TYR A 73 -6.74 -1.18 -24.99
CA TYR A 73 -6.01 -0.87 -26.21
C TYR A 73 -4.94 -1.92 -26.54
N VAL A 74 -4.10 -2.33 -25.59
CA VAL A 74 -3.04 -3.31 -25.87
C VAL A 74 -3.61 -4.70 -26.19
N LEU A 75 -4.71 -5.11 -25.53
CA LEU A 75 -5.41 -6.36 -25.83
C LEU A 75 -6.02 -6.35 -27.22
N ASP A 76 -6.68 -5.27 -27.60
CA ASP A 76 -7.31 -5.11 -28.93
C ASP A 76 -6.23 -5.03 -30.03
N ASN A 77 -4.99 -4.66 -29.70
CA ASN A 77 -3.84 -4.68 -30.58
C ASN A 77 -2.98 -5.96 -30.49
N GLY A 78 -3.53 -7.01 -29.91
CA GLY A 78 -2.97 -8.37 -29.99
C GLY A 78 -2.15 -8.82 -28.79
N ALA A 79 -2.04 -8.04 -27.73
CA ALA A 79 -1.45 -8.53 -26.49
C ALA A 79 -2.28 -9.70 -25.92
N LYS A 80 -1.62 -10.76 -25.46
CA LYS A 80 -2.24 -11.97 -24.93
C LYS A 80 -1.97 -12.15 -23.44
N LYS A 81 -0.77 -11.87 -22.99
CA LYS A 81 -0.34 -12.10 -21.61
C LYS A 81 -0.02 -10.77 -20.92
N VAL A 82 -0.88 -10.38 -20.00
CA VAL A 82 -0.76 -9.14 -19.23
C VAL A 82 -0.58 -9.47 -17.76
N LEU A 83 0.43 -8.86 -17.13
CA LEU A 83 0.68 -8.96 -15.69
C LEU A 83 0.39 -7.62 -15.02
N ILE A 84 -0.46 -7.63 -14.01
CA ILE A 84 -0.75 -6.49 -13.13
C ILE A 84 -0.10 -6.75 -11.79
N SER A 85 0.92 -5.98 -11.48
CA SER A 85 1.71 -6.10 -10.25
C SER A 85 1.39 -4.95 -9.32
N LEU A 86 0.96 -5.25 -8.07
CA LEU A 86 0.38 -4.26 -7.17
C LEU A 86 0.45 -4.71 -5.69
N PRO A 87 0.18 -3.83 -4.71
CA PRO A 87 0.04 -4.24 -3.31
C PRO A 87 -1.03 -5.33 -3.13
N ALA A 88 -0.75 -6.30 -2.25
CA ALA A 88 -1.65 -7.44 -2.03
C ALA A 88 -3.10 -7.04 -1.69
N THR A 89 -3.27 -5.94 -0.96
CA THR A 89 -4.56 -5.39 -0.54
C THR A 89 -5.43 -4.89 -1.70
N LEU A 90 -4.83 -4.50 -2.83
CA LEU A 90 -5.55 -3.96 -3.98
C LEU A 90 -5.96 -5.01 -5.02
N ARG A 91 -5.50 -6.28 -4.89
CA ARG A 91 -5.75 -7.32 -5.89
C ARG A 91 -7.22 -7.52 -6.20
N LYS A 92 -8.05 -7.63 -5.17
CA LYS A 92 -9.50 -7.87 -5.33
C LYS A 92 -10.23 -6.66 -5.91
N GLN A 93 -9.81 -5.46 -5.54
CA GLN A 93 -10.35 -4.23 -6.11
C GLN A 93 -10.10 -4.17 -7.62
N TRP A 94 -8.87 -4.45 -8.05
CA TRP A 94 -8.51 -4.44 -9.46
C TRP A 94 -9.29 -5.49 -10.26
N GLU A 95 -9.45 -6.71 -9.73
CA GLU A 95 -10.24 -7.76 -10.38
C GLU A 95 -11.68 -7.30 -10.64
N VAL A 96 -12.32 -6.71 -9.63
CA VAL A 96 -13.69 -6.20 -9.74
C VAL A 96 -13.78 -5.01 -10.69
N GLU A 97 -12.87 -4.03 -10.58
CA GLU A 97 -12.89 -2.86 -11.45
C GLU A 97 -12.68 -3.22 -12.93
N LEU A 98 -11.81 -4.19 -13.23
CA LEU A 98 -11.60 -4.66 -14.59
C LEU A 98 -12.85 -5.34 -15.16
N LEU A 99 -13.53 -6.15 -14.36
CA LEU A 99 -14.75 -6.81 -14.79
C LEU A 99 -15.89 -5.82 -15.00
N GLU A 100 -16.16 -4.96 -14.02
CA GLU A 100 -17.31 -4.07 -14.03
C GLU A 100 -17.19 -2.93 -15.04
N LYS A 101 -15.99 -2.34 -15.18
CA LYS A 101 -15.79 -1.16 -16.02
C LYS A 101 -15.30 -1.46 -17.42
N PHE A 102 -14.63 -2.59 -17.60
CA PHE A 102 -13.96 -2.92 -18.85
C PHE A 102 -14.40 -4.27 -19.43
N GLY A 103 -15.28 -5.01 -18.73
CA GLY A 103 -15.72 -6.36 -19.15
C GLY A 103 -14.58 -7.38 -19.24
N ARG A 104 -13.45 -7.14 -18.56
CA ARG A 104 -12.26 -8.00 -18.63
C ARG A 104 -12.13 -8.88 -17.39
N GLN A 105 -12.13 -10.17 -17.59
CA GLN A 105 -11.84 -11.12 -16.52
C GLN A 105 -10.34 -11.16 -16.26
N ALA A 106 -9.95 -11.03 -15.01
CA ALA A 106 -8.58 -11.19 -14.55
C ALA A 106 -8.50 -12.29 -13.50
N VAL A 107 -7.36 -12.95 -13.39
CA VAL A 107 -7.12 -14.02 -12.43
C VAL A 107 -6.10 -13.56 -11.40
N ILE A 108 -6.48 -13.63 -10.12
CA ILE A 108 -5.55 -13.38 -9.03
C ILE A 108 -4.70 -14.64 -8.82
N LEU A 109 -3.40 -14.50 -9.03
CA LEU A 109 -2.44 -15.56 -8.73
C LEU A 109 -1.63 -15.20 -7.49
N ASP A 110 -1.66 -16.09 -6.51
CA ASP A 110 -0.87 -16.05 -5.30
C ASP A 110 -0.30 -17.45 -4.98
N ARG A 111 0.40 -17.58 -3.86
CA ARG A 111 0.99 -18.84 -3.46
C ARG A 111 -0.06 -19.95 -3.35
N TYR A 112 -1.16 -19.65 -2.70
CA TYR A 112 -2.24 -20.61 -2.47
C TYR A 112 -2.85 -21.09 -3.80
N THR A 113 -3.24 -20.18 -4.67
CA THR A 113 -3.85 -20.48 -5.97
C THR A 113 -2.93 -21.34 -6.83
N VAL A 114 -1.64 -21.00 -6.90
CA VAL A 114 -0.69 -21.74 -7.75
C VAL A 114 -0.29 -23.08 -7.15
N GLU A 115 -0.29 -23.26 -5.83
CA GLU A 115 0.00 -24.54 -5.19
C GLU A 115 -1.18 -25.51 -5.29
N HIS A 116 -2.43 -25.03 -5.20
CA HIS A 116 -3.63 -25.88 -5.20
C HIS A 116 -4.20 -26.14 -6.58
N ASP A 117 -3.93 -25.27 -7.57
CA ASP A 117 -4.48 -25.40 -8.92
C ASP A 117 -3.43 -25.22 -10.02
N LEU A 118 -2.24 -25.77 -9.80
CA LEU A 118 -1.10 -25.62 -10.71
C LEU A 118 -1.41 -26.08 -12.14
N ALA A 119 -2.26 -27.08 -12.31
CA ALA A 119 -2.63 -27.61 -13.63
C ALA A 119 -3.38 -26.56 -14.45
N ASN A 120 -4.42 -25.95 -13.87
CA ASN A 120 -5.20 -24.89 -14.53
C ASN A 120 -4.35 -23.65 -14.79
N VAL A 121 -3.50 -23.24 -13.82
CA VAL A 121 -2.58 -22.12 -14.01
C VAL A 121 -1.61 -22.37 -15.17
N ARG A 122 -1.05 -23.60 -15.29
CA ARG A 122 -0.18 -23.97 -16.41
C ARG A 122 -0.92 -23.95 -17.74
N THR A 123 -2.13 -24.46 -17.79
CA THR A 123 -2.97 -24.47 -18.99
C THR A 123 -3.29 -23.04 -19.42
N HIS A 124 -3.72 -22.21 -18.50
CA HIS A 124 -4.12 -20.83 -18.75
C HIS A 124 -2.93 -19.94 -19.18
N LEU A 125 -1.77 -20.08 -18.53
CA LEU A 125 -0.57 -19.34 -18.89
C LEU A 125 0.18 -19.92 -20.08
N GLY A 126 0.10 -21.26 -20.28
CA GLY A 126 0.84 -21.97 -21.32
C GLY A 126 0.22 -21.88 -22.71
N ASN A 127 -1.08 -21.57 -22.81
CA ASN A 127 -1.73 -21.35 -24.09
C ASN A 127 -1.38 -19.95 -24.63
N ALA A 128 -0.50 -19.88 -25.63
CA ALA A 128 -0.03 -18.63 -26.21
C ALA A 128 -1.13 -17.81 -26.88
N ASP A 129 -2.19 -18.47 -27.38
CA ASP A 129 -3.29 -17.81 -28.12
C ASP A 129 -4.39 -17.28 -27.18
N GLU A 130 -4.42 -17.74 -25.94
CA GLU A 130 -5.42 -17.34 -24.97
C GLU A 130 -5.03 -16.02 -24.27
N VAL A 131 -6.00 -15.10 -24.17
CA VAL A 131 -5.83 -13.86 -23.41
C VAL A 131 -5.85 -14.17 -21.93
N SER A 132 -4.81 -13.79 -21.22
CA SER A 132 -4.67 -13.98 -19.79
C SER A 132 -4.27 -12.66 -19.12
N ILE A 133 -5.13 -12.14 -18.25
CA ILE A 133 -4.83 -11.00 -17.39
C ILE A 133 -4.60 -11.54 -15.99
N VAL A 134 -3.37 -11.41 -15.51
CA VAL A 134 -2.95 -11.92 -14.21
C VAL A 134 -2.71 -10.77 -13.24
N ILE A 135 -3.29 -10.86 -12.06
CA ILE A 135 -3.08 -9.93 -10.95
C ILE A 135 -2.26 -10.64 -9.87
N ALA A 136 -1.13 -10.04 -9.49
CA ALA A 136 -0.26 -10.59 -8.46
C ALA A 136 0.36 -9.49 -7.59
N SER A 137 0.76 -9.82 -6.36
CA SER A 137 1.58 -8.91 -5.55
C SER A 137 2.98 -8.78 -6.15
N TYR A 138 3.72 -7.71 -5.81
CA TYR A 138 5.08 -7.49 -6.33
C TYR A 138 6.01 -8.70 -6.12
N ASP A 139 6.00 -9.27 -4.90
CA ASP A 139 6.83 -10.43 -4.56
C ASP A 139 6.41 -11.65 -5.36
N TYR A 140 5.09 -11.84 -5.47
CA TYR A 140 4.58 -12.99 -6.21
C TYR A 140 4.76 -12.84 -7.72
N SER A 141 4.69 -11.63 -8.26
CA SER A 141 4.99 -11.34 -9.67
C SER A 141 6.40 -11.81 -10.05
N SER A 142 7.39 -11.53 -9.21
CA SER A 142 8.77 -12.00 -9.43
C SER A 142 8.89 -13.52 -9.34
N LYS A 143 8.21 -14.16 -8.38
CA LYS A 143 8.16 -15.63 -8.25
C LYS A 143 7.46 -16.27 -9.45
N LEU A 144 6.36 -15.68 -9.92
CA LEU A 144 5.56 -16.14 -11.05
C LEU A 144 6.38 -16.13 -12.35
N ILE A 145 7.06 -15.02 -12.65
CA ILE A 145 7.91 -14.89 -13.84
C ILE A 145 9.03 -15.93 -13.81
N LYS A 146 9.68 -16.14 -12.66
CA LYS A 146 10.73 -17.16 -12.50
C LYS A 146 10.18 -18.58 -12.64
N ARG A 147 8.98 -18.86 -12.12
CA ARG A 147 8.35 -20.20 -12.16
C ARG A 147 7.85 -20.57 -13.55
N PHE A 148 7.47 -19.58 -14.37
CA PHE A 148 6.96 -19.75 -15.72
C PHE A 148 7.79 -18.97 -16.75
N PRO A 149 9.08 -19.28 -16.91
CA PRO A 149 10.01 -18.51 -17.78
C PRO A 149 9.67 -18.61 -19.27
N HIS A 150 8.86 -19.56 -19.67
CA HIS A 150 8.36 -19.74 -21.04
C HIS A 150 7.17 -18.81 -21.37
N VAL A 151 6.54 -18.20 -20.37
CA VAL A 151 5.45 -17.25 -20.59
C VAL A 151 6.04 -15.93 -21.06
N LYS A 152 5.71 -15.53 -22.28
CA LYS A 152 6.09 -14.25 -22.82
C LYS A 152 5.04 -13.21 -22.45
N TRP A 153 5.38 -12.36 -21.49
CA TRP A 153 4.52 -11.26 -21.09
C TRP A 153 4.58 -10.15 -22.14
N ASP A 154 3.41 -9.72 -22.63
CA ASP A 154 3.29 -8.70 -23.66
C ASP A 154 3.17 -7.29 -23.06
N PHE A 155 2.62 -7.20 -21.87
CA PHE A 155 2.39 -5.92 -21.20
C PHE A 155 2.38 -6.05 -19.67
N LEU A 156 2.83 -5.01 -18.98
CA LEU A 156 2.89 -4.95 -17.53
C LEU A 156 2.25 -3.66 -17.00
N ILE A 157 1.40 -3.78 -15.99
CA ILE A 157 0.91 -2.66 -15.20
C ILE A 157 1.48 -2.78 -13.79
N ILE A 158 2.09 -1.72 -13.28
CA ILE A 158 2.57 -1.66 -11.90
C ILE A 158 1.80 -0.55 -11.19
N ASP A 159 0.91 -0.91 -10.26
CA ASP A 159 0.19 0.06 -9.46
C ASP A 159 0.94 0.38 -8.16
N GLU A 160 0.73 1.58 -7.60
CA GLU A 160 1.45 2.13 -6.45
C GLU A 160 2.97 1.98 -6.60
N ALA A 161 3.48 2.26 -7.81
CA ALA A 161 4.86 2.03 -8.20
C ALA A 161 5.90 2.75 -7.32
N HIS A 162 5.50 3.76 -6.55
CA HIS A 162 6.37 4.42 -5.57
C HIS A 162 6.94 3.44 -4.52
N ASN A 163 6.29 2.29 -4.28
CA ASN A 163 6.83 1.24 -3.42
C ASN A 163 8.08 0.54 -3.99
N LEU A 164 8.33 0.71 -5.29
CA LEU A 164 9.46 0.10 -5.99
C LEU A 164 10.56 1.10 -6.38
N ARG A 165 10.48 2.36 -5.95
CA ARG A 165 11.42 3.45 -6.30
C ARG A 165 12.88 3.17 -5.97
N ASN A 166 13.13 2.41 -4.89
CA ASN A 166 14.48 2.11 -4.40
C ASN A 166 15.11 0.89 -5.11
N VAL A 167 15.04 0.82 -6.43
CA VAL A 167 15.54 -0.32 -7.23
C VAL A 167 17.01 -0.63 -6.97
N PHE A 168 17.83 0.39 -6.79
CA PHE A 168 19.28 0.24 -6.70
C PHE A 168 19.81 0.16 -5.26
N HIS A 169 19.06 0.64 -4.28
CA HIS A 169 19.47 0.71 -2.87
C HIS A 169 18.47 0.10 -1.88
N GLY A 170 17.39 -0.47 -2.39
CA GLY A 170 16.29 -0.91 -1.58
C GLY A 170 16.17 -2.43 -1.44
N THR A 171 14.93 -2.86 -1.34
CA THR A 171 14.58 -4.26 -1.13
C THR A 171 14.92 -5.13 -2.33
N LYS A 172 15.25 -6.40 -2.08
CA LYS A 172 15.39 -7.44 -3.12
C LYS A 172 14.16 -7.51 -4.03
N ARG A 173 12.97 -7.15 -3.50
CA ARG A 173 11.69 -7.07 -4.20
C ARG A 173 11.74 -6.16 -5.43
N ALA A 174 12.10 -4.88 -5.24
CA ALA A 174 12.15 -3.90 -6.33
C ALA A 174 13.17 -4.32 -7.40
N LYS A 175 14.36 -4.75 -6.97
CA LYS A 175 15.41 -5.21 -7.88
C LYS A 175 14.99 -6.45 -8.66
N ASN A 176 14.43 -7.46 -8.02
CA ASN A 176 13.98 -8.68 -8.69
C ASN A 176 12.94 -8.37 -9.77
N LEU A 177 11.93 -7.54 -9.45
CA LEU A 177 10.90 -7.19 -10.41
C LEU A 177 11.48 -6.36 -11.57
N TYR A 178 12.37 -5.42 -11.29
CA TYR A 178 13.09 -4.65 -12.30
C TYR A 178 13.86 -5.56 -13.27
N ASP A 179 14.72 -6.44 -12.74
CA ASP A 179 15.56 -7.33 -13.54
C ASP A 179 14.73 -8.27 -14.43
N LEU A 180 13.60 -8.79 -13.88
CA LEU A 180 12.76 -9.76 -14.59
C LEU A 180 11.80 -9.13 -15.60
N THR A 181 11.53 -7.84 -15.51
CA THR A 181 10.57 -7.16 -16.38
C THR A 181 11.24 -6.23 -17.40
N HIS A 182 12.55 -6.30 -17.50
CA HIS A 182 13.30 -5.53 -18.49
C HIS A 182 12.84 -5.83 -19.92
N GLY A 183 12.61 -4.78 -20.71
CA GLY A 183 12.17 -4.91 -22.10
C GLY A 183 10.67 -5.20 -22.30
N ILE A 184 9.88 -5.46 -21.23
CA ILE A 184 8.42 -5.59 -21.34
C ILE A 184 7.82 -4.18 -21.36
N PRO A 185 6.98 -3.82 -22.36
CA PRO A 185 6.24 -2.57 -22.36
C PRO A 185 5.39 -2.45 -21.10
N LYS A 186 5.37 -1.28 -20.44
CA LYS A 186 4.71 -1.14 -19.14
C LYS A 186 4.16 0.25 -18.87
N ILE A 187 3.19 0.30 -17.98
CA ILE A 187 2.77 1.54 -17.31
C ILE A 187 2.97 1.41 -15.80
N LEU A 188 3.43 2.48 -15.20
CA LEU A 188 3.55 2.62 -13.77
C LEU A 188 2.54 3.64 -13.27
N LEU A 189 1.76 3.28 -12.26
CA LEU A 189 0.76 4.15 -11.65
C LEU A 189 1.27 4.60 -10.27
N THR A 190 1.27 5.88 -10.02
CA THR A 190 1.59 6.43 -8.70
C THR A 190 1.05 7.84 -8.56
N ALA A 191 0.53 8.20 -7.39
CA ALA A 191 0.18 9.60 -7.10
C ALA A 191 1.39 10.43 -6.65
N THR A 192 2.45 9.76 -6.21
CA THR A 192 3.63 10.38 -5.58
C THR A 192 4.91 9.87 -6.22
N PRO A 193 5.22 10.28 -7.46
CA PRO A 193 6.44 9.84 -8.16
C PRO A 193 7.72 10.34 -7.48
N LEU A 194 7.59 11.38 -6.68
CA LEU A 194 8.65 12.00 -5.89
C LEU A 194 8.17 12.15 -4.44
N GLN A 195 8.88 11.58 -3.48
CA GLN A 195 8.57 11.68 -2.05
C GLN A 195 9.74 12.25 -1.24
N ASN A 196 10.87 11.57 -1.24
CA ASN A 196 11.99 11.90 -0.36
C ASN A 196 13.16 12.55 -1.09
N SER A 197 13.44 12.11 -2.32
CA SER A 197 14.57 12.62 -3.12
C SER A 197 14.31 12.48 -4.62
N LEU A 198 15.07 13.25 -5.43
CA LEU A 198 15.02 13.09 -6.88
C LEU A 198 15.48 11.70 -7.34
N THR A 199 16.28 10.99 -6.56
CA THR A 199 16.69 9.60 -6.82
C THR A 199 15.52 8.62 -6.86
N ASP A 200 14.41 8.91 -6.14
CA ASP A 200 13.17 8.13 -6.24
C ASP A 200 12.66 8.10 -7.69
N LEU A 201 12.73 9.24 -8.35
CA LEU A 201 12.30 9.39 -9.75
C LEU A 201 13.24 8.66 -10.73
N HIS A 202 14.55 8.69 -10.48
CA HIS A 202 15.53 7.90 -11.24
C HIS A 202 15.18 6.40 -11.18
N GLY A 203 14.86 5.88 -9.99
CA GLY A 203 14.46 4.48 -9.82
C GLY A 203 13.22 4.12 -10.65
N LEU A 204 12.17 4.95 -10.60
CA LEU A 204 10.92 4.71 -11.34
C LEU A 204 11.11 4.80 -12.85
N VAL A 205 11.83 5.81 -13.35
CA VAL A 205 12.11 5.97 -14.80
C VAL A 205 12.96 4.82 -15.33
N SER A 206 13.87 4.29 -14.50
CA SER A 206 14.68 3.14 -14.88
C SER A 206 13.85 1.88 -15.17
N PHE A 207 12.67 1.71 -14.54
CA PHE A 207 11.73 0.63 -14.89
C PHE A 207 11.23 0.75 -16.34
N ILE A 208 11.06 1.98 -16.85
CA ILE A 208 10.63 2.22 -18.22
C ILE A 208 11.81 2.00 -19.16
N ASP A 209 12.85 2.81 -19.01
CA ASP A 209 14.09 2.70 -19.77
C ASP A 209 15.28 3.27 -18.97
N PRO A 210 16.23 2.42 -18.54
CA PRO A 210 17.39 2.86 -17.78
C PRO A 210 18.33 3.78 -18.56
N ARG A 211 18.21 3.84 -19.90
CA ARG A 211 19.05 4.68 -20.76
C ARG A 211 18.67 6.15 -20.68
N ILE A 212 17.45 6.50 -20.27
CA ILE A 212 16.97 7.90 -20.20
C ILE A 212 17.87 8.74 -19.31
N PHE A 213 18.11 8.27 -18.10
CA PHE A 213 18.94 8.98 -17.12
C PHE A 213 20.35 8.40 -16.96
N GLY A 214 20.58 7.19 -17.48
CA GLY A 214 21.83 6.45 -17.29
C GLY A 214 22.03 6.01 -15.84
N SER A 215 23.28 5.94 -15.38
CA SER A 215 23.57 5.52 -14.02
C SER A 215 23.17 6.58 -13.00
N GLU A 216 22.85 6.14 -11.77
CA GLU A 216 22.48 7.03 -10.67
C GLU A 216 23.56 8.10 -10.39
N LYS A 217 24.84 7.77 -10.53
CA LYS A 217 25.92 8.75 -10.38
C LYS A 217 25.82 9.88 -11.42
N VAL A 218 25.45 9.56 -12.65
CA VAL A 218 25.26 10.55 -13.72
C VAL A 218 24.02 11.39 -13.42
N PHE A 219 22.93 10.76 -13.01
CA PHE A 219 21.70 11.43 -12.63
C PHE A 219 21.92 12.42 -11.47
N ASN A 220 22.57 11.97 -10.39
CA ASN A 220 22.83 12.82 -9.24
C ASN A 220 23.70 14.02 -9.59
N ARG A 221 24.77 13.82 -10.34
CA ARG A 221 25.65 14.92 -10.82
C ARG A 221 24.87 15.97 -11.62
N ARG A 222 23.93 15.54 -12.47
CA ARG A 222 23.17 16.46 -13.35
C ARG A 222 22.05 17.17 -12.62
N PHE A 223 21.27 16.46 -11.84
CA PHE A 223 19.97 16.92 -11.36
C PHE A 223 19.91 17.15 -9.85
N VAL A 224 20.68 16.43 -9.06
CA VAL A 224 20.75 16.64 -7.61
C VAL A 224 21.79 17.72 -7.31
N ASP A 225 23.03 17.52 -7.72
CA ASP A 225 24.14 18.45 -7.45
C ASP A 225 24.11 19.64 -8.42
N GLY A 226 23.83 19.39 -9.68
CA GLY A 226 23.80 20.39 -10.76
C GLY A 226 22.52 21.21 -10.85
N CYS A 227 21.44 20.78 -10.19
CA CYS A 227 20.14 21.47 -10.12
C CYS A 227 19.52 21.86 -11.48
N ASP A 228 19.79 21.07 -12.54
CA ASP A 228 19.27 21.34 -13.89
C ASP A 228 17.83 20.81 -14.03
N TYR A 229 16.91 21.44 -13.31
CA TYR A 229 15.51 21.00 -13.22
C TYR A 229 14.71 21.21 -14.51
N GLU A 230 15.05 22.23 -15.31
CA GLU A 230 14.38 22.43 -16.60
C GLU A 230 14.71 21.31 -17.59
N LYS A 231 15.95 20.86 -17.62
CA LYS A 231 16.33 19.74 -18.44
C LYS A 231 15.74 18.43 -17.93
N LEU A 232 15.71 18.23 -16.60
CA LEU A 232 15.02 17.08 -15.98
C LEU A 232 13.57 17.02 -16.44
N LYS A 233 12.86 18.14 -16.40
CA LYS A 233 11.46 18.25 -16.81
C LYS A 233 11.30 17.88 -18.29
N GLN A 234 12.18 18.36 -19.16
CA GLN A 234 12.15 18.03 -20.59
C GLN A 234 12.37 16.53 -20.84
N GLU A 235 13.34 15.92 -20.14
CA GLU A 235 13.64 14.49 -20.25
C GLU A 235 12.51 13.60 -19.66
N LEU A 236 11.71 14.13 -18.75
CA LEU A 236 10.54 13.43 -18.18
C LEU A 236 9.30 13.47 -19.08
N LEU A 237 9.12 14.51 -19.90
CA LEU A 237 7.92 14.68 -20.73
C LEU A 237 7.49 13.43 -21.52
N PRO A 238 8.39 12.64 -22.15
CA PRO A 238 8.00 11.46 -22.91
C PRO A 238 7.66 10.24 -22.05
N VAL A 239 8.00 10.24 -20.74
CA VAL A 239 7.90 9.05 -19.86
C VAL A 239 7.11 9.30 -18.58
N LEU A 240 6.61 10.52 -18.37
CA LEU A 240 5.81 10.86 -17.21
C LEU A 240 4.65 11.78 -17.61
N TYR A 241 3.44 11.37 -17.28
CA TYR A 241 2.24 12.18 -17.44
C TYR A 241 1.62 12.44 -16.06
N ARG A 242 1.22 13.67 -15.78
CA ARG A 242 0.66 14.08 -14.50
C ARG A 242 -0.39 15.15 -14.64
N THR A 243 -1.58 14.89 -14.12
CA THR A 243 -2.65 15.86 -13.94
C THR A 243 -2.83 16.23 -12.47
N LEU A 244 -3.08 17.48 -12.18
CA LEU A 244 -3.39 17.97 -10.84
C LEU A 244 -4.89 18.27 -10.72
N ARG A 245 -5.45 18.14 -9.53
CA ARG A 245 -6.86 18.45 -9.25
C ARG A 245 -7.24 19.86 -9.66
N ARG A 246 -6.34 20.83 -9.49
CA ARG A 246 -6.54 22.22 -9.90
C ARG A 246 -6.78 22.37 -11.42
N ASP A 247 -6.19 21.50 -12.22
CA ASP A 247 -6.24 21.57 -13.69
C ASP A 247 -7.57 21.04 -14.23
N VAL A 248 -8.24 20.18 -13.46
CA VAL A 248 -9.53 19.53 -13.81
C VAL A 248 -10.75 20.18 -13.14
N GLY A 249 -10.55 21.20 -12.32
CA GLY A 249 -11.62 21.89 -11.60
C GLY A 249 -12.71 22.52 -12.46
N LYS A 250 -12.50 22.62 -13.77
CA LYS A 250 -13.49 23.12 -14.73
C LYS A 250 -14.62 22.13 -15.01
N TYR A 251 -14.38 20.83 -14.84
CA TYR A 251 -15.33 19.75 -15.15
C TYR A 251 -15.47 18.71 -14.04
N MET A 252 -14.60 18.75 -13.01
CA MET A 252 -14.72 17.92 -11.81
C MET A 252 -14.88 18.81 -10.58
N ALA A 253 -15.95 18.60 -9.84
CA ALA A 253 -16.15 19.25 -8.55
C ALA A 253 -15.46 18.44 -7.45
N PHE A 254 -14.65 19.09 -6.64
CA PHE A 254 -14.02 18.50 -5.46
C PHE A 254 -14.56 19.15 -4.20
N SER A 255 -14.80 18.34 -3.17
CA SER A 255 -15.13 18.86 -1.86
C SER A 255 -13.98 19.71 -1.32
N LYS A 256 -14.32 20.85 -0.74
CA LYS A 256 -13.34 21.70 -0.06
C LYS A 256 -12.74 20.94 1.13
N ARG A 257 -11.42 20.88 1.20
CA ARG A 257 -10.69 20.29 2.32
C ARG A 257 -10.14 21.37 3.21
N THR A 258 -10.40 21.28 4.50
CA THR A 258 -9.81 22.12 5.53
C THR A 258 -8.94 21.23 6.41
N CYS A 259 -7.63 21.50 6.43
CA CYS A 259 -6.70 20.79 7.30
C CYS A 259 -6.65 21.48 8.64
N ILE A 260 -6.90 20.74 9.72
CA ILE A 260 -6.81 21.21 11.09
C ILE A 260 -5.81 20.32 11.83
N THR A 261 -4.78 20.92 12.39
CA THR A 261 -3.85 20.23 13.27
C THR A 261 -4.31 20.42 14.71
N VAL A 262 -4.44 19.31 15.44
CA VAL A 262 -4.75 19.34 16.87
C VAL A 262 -3.52 18.87 17.63
N ASP A 263 -2.89 19.78 18.32
CA ASP A 263 -1.73 19.49 19.16
C ASP A 263 -2.16 18.81 20.46
N PHE A 264 -1.31 17.93 20.96
CA PHE A 264 -1.45 17.30 22.26
C PHE A 264 -0.09 17.18 22.95
N HIS A 265 -0.09 17.18 24.25
CA HIS A 265 1.11 16.96 25.07
C HIS A 265 0.94 15.67 25.85
N LEU A 266 1.99 14.86 25.87
CA LEU A 266 2.02 13.64 26.69
C LEU A 266 1.85 13.99 28.17
N SER A 267 1.15 13.16 28.93
CA SER A 267 1.14 13.26 30.39
C SER A 267 2.54 12.95 30.94
N ALA A 268 2.78 13.25 32.22
CA ALA A 268 4.05 12.93 32.86
C ALA A 268 4.33 11.41 32.82
N GLU A 269 3.29 10.63 33.08
CA GLU A 269 3.36 9.17 33.06
C GLU A 269 3.60 8.62 31.64
N GLU A 270 2.95 9.20 30.63
CA GLU A 270 3.19 8.81 29.23
C GLU A 270 4.61 9.14 28.79
N LYS A 271 5.12 10.28 29.22
CA LYS A 271 6.50 10.71 28.92
C LYS A 271 7.52 9.78 29.58
N GLU A 272 7.32 9.46 30.86
CA GLU A 272 8.18 8.54 31.59
C GLU A 272 8.19 7.15 30.94
N LEU A 273 7.02 6.61 30.59
CA LEU A 273 6.89 5.35 29.83
C LEU A 273 7.67 5.41 28.51
N TYR A 274 7.54 6.53 27.78
CA TYR A 274 8.23 6.74 26.52
C TYR A 274 9.76 6.72 26.70
N ASP A 275 10.27 7.43 27.69
CA ASP A 275 11.70 7.54 27.96
C ASP A 275 12.28 6.18 28.42
N VAL A 276 11.65 5.52 29.39
CA VAL A 276 12.07 4.17 29.89
C VAL A 276 12.05 3.14 28.76
N THR A 277 11.01 3.15 27.93
CA THR A 277 10.91 2.20 26.80
C THR A 277 12.01 2.46 25.77
N ASN A 278 12.30 3.71 25.42
CA ASN A 278 13.38 4.03 24.49
C ASN A 278 14.76 3.66 25.04
N ASP A 279 15.00 3.87 26.32
CA ASP A 279 16.26 3.46 26.97
C ASP A 279 16.41 1.94 27.01
N PHE A 280 15.31 1.22 27.22
CA PHE A 280 15.29 -0.24 27.09
C PHE A 280 15.68 -0.68 25.67
N LEU A 281 15.06 -0.11 24.64
CA LEU A 281 15.29 -0.46 23.23
C LEU A 281 16.70 -0.12 22.71
N ARG A 282 17.44 0.74 23.40
CA ARG A 282 18.85 1.08 23.09
C ARG A 282 19.86 0.11 23.64
N ARG A 283 19.46 -0.79 24.54
CA ARG A 283 20.39 -1.73 25.19
C ARG A 283 20.96 -2.73 24.20
N ASP A 284 22.16 -3.18 24.46
CA ASP A 284 22.85 -4.23 23.71
C ASP A 284 23.70 -5.07 24.70
N PRO A 285 23.44 -6.38 24.81
CA PRO A 285 22.43 -7.18 24.09
C PRO A 285 21.00 -7.00 24.61
N LEU A 286 20.00 -7.33 23.76
CA LEU A 286 18.59 -7.51 24.12
C LEU A 286 18.20 -8.96 23.81
N TYR A 287 17.91 -9.75 24.83
CA TYR A 287 17.53 -11.16 24.68
C TYR A 287 16.07 -11.36 24.30
N SER A 288 15.20 -10.39 24.64
CA SER A 288 13.78 -10.41 24.26
C SER A 288 13.55 -10.21 22.76
N ILE A 289 14.50 -9.61 22.06
CA ILE A 289 14.40 -9.29 20.63
C ILE A 289 15.46 -10.10 19.87
N PRO A 290 15.06 -10.91 18.86
CA PRO A 290 16.01 -11.64 18.03
C PRO A 290 16.96 -10.71 17.30
N ASN A 291 18.21 -11.13 17.12
CA ASN A 291 19.22 -10.37 16.39
C ASN A 291 18.85 -10.20 14.90
N ALA A 292 18.22 -11.22 14.32
CA ALA A 292 17.67 -11.14 12.99
C ALA A 292 16.55 -10.08 12.95
N ASN A 293 16.68 -9.08 12.08
CA ASN A 293 15.72 -7.95 11.93
C ASN A 293 15.50 -7.07 13.18
N ARG A 294 16.41 -7.10 14.17
CA ARG A 294 16.32 -6.32 15.41
C ARG A 294 15.98 -4.85 15.18
N GLY A 295 16.63 -4.21 14.21
CA GLY A 295 16.37 -2.80 13.89
C GLY A 295 14.93 -2.51 13.48
N LEU A 296 14.33 -3.41 12.71
CA LEU A 296 12.96 -3.30 12.26
C LEU A 296 11.97 -3.54 13.41
N ILE A 297 12.22 -4.54 14.24
CA ILE A 297 11.41 -4.83 15.43
C ILE A 297 11.40 -3.61 16.38
N ILE A 298 12.56 -3.01 16.64
CA ILE A 298 12.68 -1.79 17.43
C ILE A 298 11.88 -0.64 16.81
N LEU A 299 11.91 -0.49 15.48
CA LEU A 299 11.15 0.53 14.78
C LEU A 299 9.64 0.33 14.95
N VAL A 300 9.16 -0.92 14.83
CA VAL A 300 7.74 -1.27 15.05
C VAL A 300 7.32 -0.98 16.49
N ILE A 301 8.14 -1.37 17.49
CA ILE A 301 7.82 -1.07 18.90
C ILE A 301 7.74 0.45 19.13
N ARG A 302 8.63 1.23 18.53
CA ARG A 302 8.57 2.70 18.62
C ARG A 302 7.33 3.28 17.95
N LYS A 303 6.90 2.74 16.82
CA LYS A 303 5.62 3.12 16.17
C LYS A 303 4.42 2.82 17.07
N LEU A 304 4.40 1.64 17.71
CA LEU A 304 3.35 1.26 18.66
C LEU A 304 3.32 2.19 19.87
N LEU A 305 4.48 2.47 20.46
CA LEU A 305 4.63 3.41 21.58
C LEU A 305 4.11 4.81 21.21
N ALA A 306 4.45 5.30 20.02
CA ALA A 306 3.95 6.58 19.51
C ALA A 306 2.46 6.55 19.18
N SER A 307 1.87 5.38 18.96
CA SER A 307 0.45 5.21 18.68
C SER A 307 -0.39 5.24 19.97
N SER A 308 -0.11 4.34 20.91
CA SER A 308 -0.75 4.33 22.23
C SER A 308 0.00 3.41 23.22
N SER A 309 -0.09 3.71 24.53
CA SER A 309 0.42 2.83 25.59
C SER A 309 -0.26 1.45 25.57
N PHE A 310 -1.51 1.37 25.17
CA PHE A 310 -2.27 0.11 25.05
C PHE A 310 -1.76 -0.81 23.96
N ALA A 311 -1.35 -0.24 22.82
CA ALA A 311 -0.75 -1.03 21.75
C ALA A 311 0.59 -1.67 22.18
N LEU A 312 1.28 -1.04 23.12
CA LEU A 312 2.54 -1.52 23.67
C LEU A 312 2.38 -2.73 24.59
N ILE A 313 1.28 -2.80 25.38
CA ILE A 313 1.06 -3.84 26.40
C ILE A 313 1.17 -5.25 25.81
N GLU A 314 0.37 -5.56 24.78
CA GLU A 314 0.37 -6.89 24.17
C GLU A 314 1.74 -7.27 23.59
N THR A 315 2.48 -6.29 23.06
CA THR A 315 3.83 -6.52 22.53
C THR A 315 4.79 -6.87 23.66
N PHE A 316 4.76 -6.14 24.76
CA PHE A 316 5.65 -6.38 25.90
C PHE A 316 5.26 -7.66 26.66
N GLU A 317 4.01 -8.09 26.66
CA GLU A 317 3.57 -9.40 27.17
C GLU A 317 4.20 -10.55 26.36
N VAL A 318 4.36 -10.39 25.05
CA VAL A 318 5.07 -11.37 24.21
C VAL A 318 6.56 -11.39 24.54
N LEU A 319 7.19 -10.21 24.73
CA LEU A 319 8.60 -10.13 25.13
C LEU A 319 8.83 -10.74 26.52
N GLU A 320 7.91 -10.50 27.47
CA GLU A 320 7.96 -11.10 28.81
C GLU A 320 7.95 -12.64 28.75
N LYS A 321 6.96 -13.21 28.04
CA LYS A 321 6.84 -14.66 27.86
C LYS A 321 8.07 -15.27 27.21
N ARG A 322 8.67 -14.57 26.23
CA ARG A 322 9.92 -15.02 25.60
C ARG A 322 11.07 -15.07 26.60
N LEU A 323 11.26 -14.01 27.39
CA LEU A 323 12.34 -13.95 28.40
C LEU A 323 12.14 -15.01 29.49
N GLU A 324 10.90 -15.28 29.93
CA GLU A 324 10.62 -16.35 30.91
C GLU A 324 11.06 -17.71 30.37
N LYS A 325 10.75 -18.04 29.14
CA LYS A 325 11.12 -19.30 28.47
C LYS A 325 12.65 -19.42 28.31
N LEU A 326 13.29 -18.31 27.90
CA LEU A 326 14.76 -18.28 27.80
C LEU A 326 15.42 -18.46 29.17
N TYR A 327 14.84 -17.93 30.25
CA TYR A 327 15.33 -18.10 31.60
C TYR A 327 15.18 -19.56 32.10
N GLU A 328 14.07 -20.22 31.74
CA GLU A 328 13.78 -21.61 32.08
C GLU A 328 14.61 -22.62 31.27
N GLY A 329 15.37 -22.19 30.28
CA GLY A 329 16.21 -23.08 29.45
C GLY A 329 15.39 -23.97 28.50
N THR A 330 14.14 -23.64 28.20
CA THR A 330 13.27 -24.43 27.34
C THR A 330 13.73 -24.31 25.89
N LYS A 331 14.45 -25.32 25.40
CA LYS A 331 14.84 -25.39 24.00
C LYS A 331 13.61 -25.58 23.13
N SER A 332 13.39 -24.65 22.25
CA SER A 332 12.78 -24.81 20.99
C SER A 332 11.34 -24.42 20.69
N ALA A 333 10.57 -24.91 20.03
CA ALA A 333 9.26 -24.76 19.33
C ALA A 333 8.45 -23.45 19.57
N TYR A 334 8.67 -22.82 20.70
CA TYR A 334 7.92 -21.61 21.12
C TYR A 334 8.57 -20.27 20.77
N ALA A 335 9.80 -20.27 20.30
CA ALA A 335 10.40 -19.11 19.65
C ALA A 335 9.58 -18.74 18.40
N GLN A 336 9.07 -19.75 17.71
CA GLN A 336 8.25 -19.64 16.53
C GLN A 336 6.85 -19.06 16.85
N GLU A 337 6.13 -19.57 17.86
CA GLU A 337 4.77 -19.12 18.19
C GLU A 337 4.70 -17.67 18.70
N GLY A 338 5.63 -17.27 19.58
CA GLY A 338 5.70 -15.86 20.03
C GLY A 338 6.12 -14.92 18.91
N PHE A 339 6.86 -15.43 17.95
CA PHE A 339 7.32 -14.73 16.77
C PHE A 339 6.25 -14.63 15.71
N ASP A 340 5.47 -15.68 15.48
CA ASP A 340 4.33 -15.70 14.55
C ASP A 340 3.23 -14.70 14.98
N LEU A 341 3.03 -14.54 16.30
CA LEU A 341 2.12 -13.51 16.83
C LEU A 341 2.65 -12.08 16.62
N PHE A 342 3.98 -11.89 16.69
CA PHE A 342 4.64 -10.62 16.41
C PHE A 342 4.70 -10.38 14.89
N TRP A 343 4.89 -11.43 14.11
CA TRP A 343 4.96 -11.45 12.65
C TRP A 343 3.65 -11.03 12.00
N GLY A 344 2.51 -11.38 12.53
CA GLY A 344 1.21 -10.90 12.05
C GLY A 344 1.04 -9.37 12.07
N PHE A 345 2.04 -8.62 12.59
CA PHE A 345 2.08 -7.15 12.55
C PHE A 345 3.06 -6.60 11.53
N VAL A 346 3.93 -7.44 11.01
CA VAL A 346 5.06 -7.06 10.16
C VAL A 346 4.98 -7.74 8.80
N GLU A 347 3.99 -8.62 8.57
CA GLU A 347 3.81 -9.40 7.34
C GLU A 347 3.81 -8.56 6.05
N ASP A 348 3.41 -7.29 6.12
CA ASP A 348 3.42 -6.41 4.95
C ASP A 348 4.78 -5.78 4.62
N GLU A 349 5.79 -5.89 5.50
CA GLU A 349 7.07 -5.17 5.36
C GLU A 349 8.32 -6.07 5.27
N ILE A 350 8.24 -7.41 5.44
CA ILE A 350 9.43 -8.28 5.56
C ILE A 350 9.38 -9.50 4.65
N ASP A 351 10.50 -9.75 3.96
CA ASP A 351 10.77 -11.00 3.25
C ASP A 351 10.96 -12.17 4.23
N GLU A 352 10.30 -13.30 3.98
CA GLU A 352 10.43 -14.59 4.71
C GLU A 352 11.83 -15.22 4.53
N GLU A 353 12.91 -14.57 4.91
CA GLU A 353 14.21 -15.26 5.03
C GLU A 353 14.34 -15.81 6.44
N GLY A 354 14.43 -17.13 6.50
CA GLY A 354 14.39 -17.96 7.70
C GLY A 354 15.28 -17.48 8.86
N PHE A 355 14.71 -17.56 10.04
CA PHE A 355 15.37 -17.29 11.31
C PHE A 355 16.22 -18.50 11.70
N ASN A 356 17.53 -18.39 11.57
CA ASN A 356 18.45 -19.26 12.24
C ASN A 356 18.87 -18.59 13.56
N GLU A 357 18.28 -19.00 14.67
CA GLU A 357 18.85 -18.70 15.98
C GLU A 357 20.11 -19.58 16.18
N TYR A 358 21.23 -18.94 16.40
CA TYR A 358 22.45 -19.65 16.83
C TYR A 358 22.24 -20.13 18.25
N ASP A 359 22.55 -21.40 18.48
CA ASP A 359 22.62 -22.03 19.81
C ASP A 359 23.85 -21.44 20.55
N ASP A 360 23.64 -20.40 21.32
CA ASP A 360 24.62 -19.89 22.26
C ASP A 360 24.56 -20.71 23.55
N GLU A 361 25.73 -21.12 24.07
CA GLU A 361 25.84 -21.85 25.34
C GLU A 361 25.19 -21.09 26.51
N GLU A 362 24.47 -21.83 27.33
CA GLU A 362 23.76 -21.34 28.50
C GLU A 362 24.75 -21.05 29.65
N THR A 363 25.12 -19.77 29.81
CA THR A 363 26.03 -19.34 30.90
C THR A 363 25.24 -18.70 32.06
N ALA A 364 25.81 -18.78 33.29
CA ALA A 364 25.22 -18.14 34.46
C ALA A 364 25.07 -16.61 34.30
N GLU A 365 25.99 -15.98 33.58
CA GLU A 365 25.97 -14.54 33.26
C GLU A 365 24.81 -14.21 32.34
N LYS A 366 24.52 -15.05 31.32
CA LYS A 366 23.39 -14.90 30.41
C LYS A 366 22.05 -14.97 31.15
N LYS A 367 21.92 -15.91 32.12
CA LYS A 367 20.70 -16.01 32.96
C LYS A 367 20.50 -14.77 33.83
N GLN A 368 21.55 -14.21 34.42
CA GLN A 368 21.45 -12.97 35.18
C GLN A 368 21.02 -11.77 34.29
N ALA A 369 21.58 -11.69 33.08
CA ALA A 369 21.22 -10.63 32.12
C ALA A 369 19.75 -10.75 31.69
N ILE A 370 19.27 -11.96 31.37
CA ILE A 370 17.86 -12.23 31.03
C ILE A 370 16.94 -11.85 32.20
N GLN A 371 17.32 -12.20 33.45
CA GLN A 371 16.53 -11.84 34.62
C GLN A 371 16.47 -10.31 34.83
N ALA A 372 17.57 -9.60 34.60
CA ALA A 372 17.61 -8.16 34.68
C ALA A 372 16.72 -7.50 33.61
N GLU A 373 16.74 -8.02 32.38
CA GLU A 373 15.90 -7.58 31.29
C GLU A 373 14.42 -7.83 31.59
N LEU A 374 14.06 -9.00 32.13
CA LEU A 374 12.71 -9.37 32.52
C LEU A 374 12.12 -8.39 33.56
N LYS A 375 12.90 -7.94 34.51
CA LYS A 375 12.46 -6.93 35.49
C LYS A 375 12.10 -5.61 34.82
N ILE A 376 12.84 -5.20 33.80
CA ILE A 376 12.58 -3.94 33.08
C ILE A 376 11.34 -4.07 32.23
N VAL A 377 11.18 -5.19 31.51
CA VAL A 377 9.99 -5.48 30.70
C VAL A 377 8.74 -5.46 31.57
N ARG A 378 8.77 -6.09 32.76
CA ARG A 378 7.67 -6.05 33.73
C ARG A 378 7.37 -4.65 34.23
N HIS A 379 8.41 -3.88 34.53
CA HIS A 379 8.23 -2.48 34.95
C HIS A 379 7.56 -1.63 33.87
N ILE A 380 7.98 -1.78 32.59
CA ILE A 380 7.34 -1.11 31.44
C ILE A 380 5.87 -1.52 31.33
N LEU A 381 5.55 -2.81 31.50
CA LEU A 381 4.17 -3.30 31.51
C LEU A 381 3.33 -2.69 32.62
N GLU A 382 3.87 -2.60 33.83
CA GLU A 382 3.19 -1.95 34.97
C GLU A 382 2.90 -0.49 34.68
N MET A 383 3.88 0.26 34.16
CA MET A 383 3.72 1.66 33.79
C MET A 383 2.65 1.81 32.69
N ALA A 384 2.71 0.98 31.64
CA ALA A 384 1.76 1.04 30.53
C ALA A 384 0.32 0.74 30.98
N ARG A 385 0.13 -0.23 31.88
CA ARG A 385 -1.17 -0.61 32.46
C ARG A 385 -1.71 0.44 33.44
N ALA A 386 -0.85 1.23 34.08
CA ALA A 386 -1.26 2.31 34.97
C ALA A 386 -1.90 3.49 34.22
N ILE A 387 -1.54 3.71 32.96
CA ILE A 387 -2.08 4.78 32.11
C ILE A 387 -3.51 4.44 31.72
N LYS A 388 -4.48 5.14 32.28
CA LYS A 388 -5.91 4.91 32.01
C LYS A 388 -6.40 5.51 30.71
N THR A 389 -5.87 6.65 30.32
CA THR A 389 -6.27 7.39 29.11
C THR A 389 -5.06 8.07 28.50
N ASN A 390 -4.84 7.86 27.20
CA ASN A 390 -3.76 8.55 26.49
C ASN A 390 -4.15 10.01 26.14
N ALA A 391 -3.18 10.91 26.20
CA ALA A 391 -3.34 12.31 25.80
C ALA A 391 -3.83 12.44 24.34
N LYS A 392 -3.36 11.56 23.46
CA LYS A 392 -3.76 11.50 22.05
C LYS A 392 -5.25 11.17 21.87
N ILE A 393 -5.82 10.28 22.70
CA ILE A 393 -7.25 9.96 22.64
C ILE A 393 -8.11 11.13 23.16
N ALA A 394 -7.62 11.86 24.18
CA ALA A 394 -8.28 13.06 24.66
C ALA A 394 -8.33 14.15 23.58
N ALA A 395 -7.25 14.31 22.82
CA ALA A 395 -7.20 15.22 21.67
C ALA A 395 -8.14 14.77 20.54
N LEU A 396 -8.19 13.45 20.24
CA LEU A 396 -9.14 12.89 19.27
C LEU A 396 -10.59 13.21 19.65
N ARG A 397 -10.96 13.03 20.91
CA ARG A 397 -12.33 13.35 21.38
C ARG A 397 -12.70 14.81 21.18
N LYS A 398 -11.76 15.73 21.45
CA LYS A 398 -11.95 17.16 21.18
C LYS A 398 -12.11 17.43 19.67
N ALA A 399 -11.26 16.81 18.85
CA ALA A 399 -11.31 16.96 17.39
C ALA A 399 -12.64 16.44 16.83
N LEU A 400 -13.10 15.26 17.25
CA LEU A 400 -14.38 14.70 16.83
C LEU A 400 -15.54 15.60 17.22
N LYS A 401 -15.56 16.09 18.46
CA LYS A 401 -16.61 17.02 18.91
C LYS A 401 -16.63 18.28 18.05
N SER A 402 -15.49 18.92 17.82
CA SER A 402 -15.42 20.11 16.99
C SER A 402 -15.85 19.85 15.54
N ALA A 403 -15.47 18.69 14.99
CA ALA A 403 -15.88 18.29 13.63
C ALA A 403 -17.39 18.08 13.54
N PHE A 404 -17.98 17.40 14.51
CA PHE A 404 -19.44 17.16 14.55
C PHE A 404 -20.23 18.44 14.79
N ASP A 405 -19.78 19.32 15.69
CA ASP A 405 -20.40 20.63 15.89
C ASP A 405 -20.41 21.45 14.59
N HIS A 406 -19.33 21.41 13.83
CA HIS A 406 -19.25 22.06 12.51
C HIS A 406 -20.18 21.40 11.50
N GLN A 407 -20.21 20.05 11.41
CA GLN A 407 -21.10 19.36 10.51
C GLN A 407 -22.59 19.67 10.80
N ILE A 408 -22.97 19.76 12.08
CA ILE A 408 -24.32 20.18 12.49
C ILE A 408 -24.61 21.59 12.00
N SER A 409 -23.68 22.55 12.19
CA SER A 409 -23.88 23.94 11.77
C SER A 409 -24.08 24.09 10.26
N GLU A 410 -23.46 23.19 9.47
CA GLU A 410 -23.59 23.15 8.01
C GLU A 410 -24.76 22.26 7.52
N GLY A 411 -25.56 21.69 8.44
CA GLY A 411 -26.66 20.77 8.08
C GLY A 411 -26.20 19.44 7.50
N LEU A 412 -24.98 19.02 7.77
CA LEU A 412 -24.37 17.78 7.28
C LEU A 412 -24.58 16.63 8.28
N ASN A 413 -24.51 15.41 7.77
CA ASN A 413 -24.51 14.21 8.63
C ASN A 413 -23.23 14.13 9.46
N GLN A 414 -23.37 13.79 10.74
CA GLN A 414 -22.24 13.56 11.64
C GLN A 414 -21.55 12.23 11.27
N LYS A 415 -20.47 12.33 10.50
CA LYS A 415 -19.66 11.17 10.12
C LYS A 415 -18.18 11.52 10.21
N ALA A 416 -17.39 10.60 10.74
CA ALA A 416 -15.95 10.72 10.79
C ALA A 416 -15.28 9.39 10.44
N VAL A 417 -14.13 9.44 9.78
CA VAL A 417 -13.25 8.29 9.57
C VAL A 417 -11.97 8.52 10.34
N VAL A 418 -11.64 7.61 11.24
CA VAL A 418 -10.42 7.67 12.06
C VAL A 418 -9.44 6.62 11.56
N PHE A 419 -8.30 7.07 11.03
CA PHE A 419 -7.24 6.17 10.57
C PHE A 419 -6.21 5.92 11.68
N THR A 420 -5.80 4.67 11.81
CA THR A 420 -4.70 4.25 12.68
C THR A 420 -3.91 3.12 12.04
N GLU A 421 -2.61 3.06 12.26
CA GLU A 421 -1.74 2.02 11.70
C GLU A 421 -1.86 0.68 12.44
N SER A 422 -2.39 0.68 13.68
CA SER A 422 -2.42 -0.50 14.55
C SER A 422 -3.84 -0.96 14.84
N LYS A 423 -4.14 -2.23 14.58
CA LYS A 423 -5.41 -2.89 14.99
C LYS A 423 -5.65 -2.81 16.51
N ARG A 424 -4.59 -2.85 17.32
CA ARG A 424 -4.64 -2.69 18.77
C ARG A 424 -5.12 -1.29 19.16
N THR A 425 -4.53 -0.27 18.52
CA THR A 425 -4.96 1.12 18.70
C THR A 425 -6.39 1.32 18.21
N GLN A 426 -6.81 0.67 17.12
CA GLN A 426 -8.17 0.70 16.63
C GLN A 426 -9.16 0.20 17.70
N LYS A 427 -8.90 -0.98 18.29
CA LYS A 427 -9.72 -1.55 19.37
C LYS A 427 -9.76 -0.62 20.59
N TYR A 428 -8.62 -0.04 20.96
CA TYR A 428 -8.55 0.91 22.08
C TYR A 428 -9.38 2.16 21.81
N ILE A 429 -9.25 2.78 20.62
CA ILE A 429 -10.05 3.94 20.23
C ILE A 429 -11.53 3.63 20.31
N ALA A 430 -11.98 2.47 19.78
CA ALA A 430 -13.37 2.06 19.85
C ALA A 430 -13.87 1.91 21.29
N ALA A 431 -13.08 1.27 22.17
CA ALA A 431 -13.41 1.12 23.58
C ALA A 431 -13.55 2.48 24.29
N GLU A 432 -12.65 3.43 24.00
CA GLU A 432 -12.71 4.77 24.57
C GLU A 432 -13.88 5.62 24.06
N LEU A 433 -14.24 5.48 22.78
CA LEU A 433 -15.42 6.13 22.22
C LEU A 433 -16.70 5.58 22.85
N ARG A 434 -16.82 4.26 23.04
CA ARG A 434 -17.94 3.63 23.76
C ARG A 434 -18.05 4.16 25.20
N ARG A 435 -16.95 4.25 25.93
CA ARG A 435 -16.90 4.88 27.26
C ARG A 435 -17.32 6.35 27.26
N SER A 436 -17.21 7.00 26.11
CA SER A 436 -17.59 8.40 25.90
C SER A 436 -19.06 8.58 25.51
N GLY A 437 -19.85 7.48 25.41
CA GLY A 437 -21.28 7.50 25.17
C GLY A 437 -21.71 7.18 23.73
N TYR A 438 -20.77 6.81 22.83
CA TYR A 438 -21.13 6.30 21.50
C TYR A 438 -21.64 4.86 21.63
N SER A 439 -22.71 4.52 20.90
CA SER A 439 -23.26 3.16 20.89
C SER A 439 -22.39 2.21 20.04
N GLU A 440 -22.64 0.91 20.17
CA GLU A 440 -21.99 -0.09 19.33
C GLU A 440 -22.29 0.12 17.83
N GLU A 441 -23.50 0.58 17.52
CA GLU A 441 -23.97 0.81 16.15
C GLU A 441 -23.35 2.06 15.51
N ASP A 442 -22.82 2.99 16.33
CA ASP A 442 -22.18 4.21 15.86
C ASP A 442 -20.71 3.98 15.43
N ILE A 443 -20.12 2.84 15.80
CA ILE A 443 -18.68 2.58 15.63
C ILE A 443 -18.46 1.36 14.76
N LEU A 444 -17.87 1.58 13.58
CA LEU A 444 -17.48 0.53 12.67
C LEU A 444 -15.97 0.35 12.66
N LEU A 445 -15.50 -0.90 12.79
CA LEU A 445 -14.08 -1.24 12.74
C LEU A 445 -13.75 -1.87 11.39
N PHE A 446 -13.04 -1.12 10.55
CA PHE A 446 -12.51 -1.62 9.28
C PHE A 446 -11.01 -1.87 9.42
N ASN A 447 -10.58 -3.08 9.10
CA ASN A 447 -9.17 -3.46 9.01
C ASN A 447 -8.96 -4.44 7.85
N GLY A 448 -7.69 -4.75 7.51
CA GLY A 448 -7.36 -5.58 6.37
C GLY A 448 -7.94 -7.00 6.41
N ASP A 449 -8.18 -7.56 7.60
CA ASP A 449 -8.64 -8.95 7.75
C ASP A 449 -10.18 -9.06 7.70
N PHE A 450 -10.88 -7.94 7.92
CA PHE A 450 -12.34 -7.93 7.94
C PHE A 450 -12.97 -8.99 8.87
N ASP A 451 -12.35 -9.22 10.04
CA ASP A 451 -12.64 -10.38 10.91
C ASP A 451 -13.82 -10.17 11.85
N ASP A 452 -14.21 -8.92 12.09
CA ASP A 452 -15.31 -8.61 13.00
C ASP A 452 -16.67 -8.97 12.41
N ALA A 453 -17.38 -9.89 13.07
CA ALA A 453 -18.67 -10.39 12.61
C ALA A 453 -19.74 -9.29 12.52
N MET A 454 -19.73 -8.34 13.46
CA MET A 454 -20.68 -7.22 13.50
C MET A 454 -20.42 -6.25 12.33
N THR A 455 -19.17 -5.92 12.06
CA THR A 455 -18.78 -5.10 10.91
C THR A 455 -19.22 -5.76 9.60
N LYS A 456 -19.04 -7.08 9.46
CA LYS A 456 -19.51 -7.83 8.28
C LYS A 456 -21.03 -7.74 8.08
N GLU A 457 -21.79 -7.83 9.15
CA GLU A 457 -23.27 -7.79 9.09
C GLU A 457 -23.78 -6.38 8.77
N ILE A 458 -23.23 -5.35 9.42
CA ILE A 458 -23.57 -3.95 9.13
C ILE A 458 -23.22 -3.61 7.67
N PHE A 459 -22.06 -4.06 7.22
CA PHE A 459 -21.61 -3.89 5.85
C PHE A 459 -22.57 -4.55 4.85
N ARG A 460 -22.94 -5.81 5.08
CA ARG A 460 -23.90 -6.53 4.27
C ARG A 460 -25.26 -5.84 4.23
N THR A 461 -25.75 -5.36 5.37
CA THR A 461 -27.02 -4.62 5.47
C THR A 461 -26.94 -3.32 4.67
N TRP A 462 -25.83 -2.61 4.76
CA TRP A 462 -25.58 -1.38 3.99
C TRP A 462 -25.53 -1.67 2.49
N GLN A 463 -24.85 -2.73 2.05
CA GLN A 463 -24.83 -3.16 0.64
C GLN A 463 -26.24 -3.43 0.12
N VAL A 464 -27.02 -4.21 0.84
CA VAL A 464 -28.41 -4.54 0.45
C VAL A 464 -29.26 -3.28 0.34
N LYS A 465 -29.11 -2.37 1.30
CA LYS A 465 -29.90 -1.11 1.34
C LYS A 465 -29.56 -0.16 0.19
N ASN A 466 -28.29 -0.08 -0.21
CA ASN A 466 -27.83 0.92 -1.18
C ASN A 466 -27.75 0.38 -2.61
N PHE A 467 -27.52 -0.92 -2.82
CA PHE A 467 -27.30 -1.52 -4.13
C PHE A 467 -28.30 -2.64 -4.50
N GLY A 468 -29.18 -3.04 -3.60
CA GLY A 468 -30.26 -4.01 -3.86
C GLY A 468 -29.79 -5.44 -4.17
N LYS A 469 -28.49 -5.73 -4.16
CA LYS A 469 -27.88 -7.05 -4.40
C LYS A 469 -26.67 -7.27 -3.49
N THR A 470 -26.54 -8.48 -2.97
CA THR A 470 -25.46 -8.90 -2.07
C THR A 470 -24.09 -9.12 -2.73
N ASN A 471 -23.97 -8.91 -4.04
CA ASN A 471 -22.80 -9.30 -4.85
C ASN A 471 -21.98 -8.12 -5.42
N TYR A 472 -22.21 -6.88 -4.96
CA TYR A 472 -21.30 -5.80 -5.35
C TYR A 472 -19.99 -5.93 -4.60
N GLY A 473 -18.88 -5.92 -5.35
CA GLY A 473 -17.55 -6.13 -4.83
C GLY A 473 -17.16 -5.07 -3.80
N ARG A 474 -16.30 -5.46 -2.86
CA ARG A 474 -15.79 -4.65 -1.74
C ARG A 474 -15.10 -3.33 -2.16
N SER A 475 -14.87 -3.13 -3.46
CA SER A 475 -14.11 -1.98 -4.01
C SER A 475 -14.90 -0.68 -4.14
N VAL A 476 -16.24 -0.72 -4.17
CA VAL A 476 -17.08 0.48 -4.40
C VAL A 476 -17.15 1.39 -3.18
N GLU A 477 -16.81 0.89 -2.03
CA GLU A 477 -17.09 1.51 -0.73
C GLU A 477 -16.10 2.54 -0.25
N TYR A 478 -14.88 2.48 -0.74
CA TYR A 478 -13.85 3.46 -0.37
C TYR A 478 -13.96 4.79 -1.11
N LYS A 479 -14.94 4.96 -1.99
CA LYS A 479 -15.09 6.18 -2.82
C LYS A 479 -16.23 7.12 -2.38
N HIS A 480 -17.01 6.73 -1.39
CA HIS A 480 -18.08 7.55 -0.80
C HIS A 480 -17.87 7.67 0.71
#